data_fe85f70989058b651650865027aed656
#
_entry.id   fe85f70989058b651650865027aed656
#
_cell.length_a   1.000
_cell.length_b   1.000
_cell.length_c   1.000
_cell.angle_alpha   90.00
_cell.angle_beta   90.00
_cell.angle_gamma   90.00
#
_symmetry.space_group_name_H-M   'P 1'
#
loop_
_entity.id
_entity.type
_entity.pdbx_description
1 polymer ?
#
loop_
_entity_poly.entity_id
_entity_poly.type
_entity_poly.pdbx_seq_one_letter_code
_entity_poly.pdbx_strand_id
1 'polypeptide(L)'
;MQTLFPEAPELHDSILKAYGDHYIANSTSDAWFEGISELLHDLKAQGLKLAVATGKNRRGLDRVIAKTQSTHLFDVTRAANETRSKPDPLMLQEILTVTGVNVEQAVMIGDSSYDLEMAQRLGMPRIGVGYGVHSVDVLQKFQPLTIAKNVQELHSFLRGYAQLSTVDVA
;
A
#
# COMPACT_ATOMS: atom_id res chain seq x y z
N MET A 1 -7.79 -11.31 15.01
CA MET A 1 -8.53 -12.52 15.47
C MET A 1 -8.52 -12.67 16.97
N GLN A 2 -7.37 -12.60 17.65
CA GLN A 2 -7.28 -12.66 19.12
C GLN A 2 -8.19 -11.66 19.84
N THR A 3 -8.42 -10.50 19.25
CA THR A 3 -9.30 -9.45 19.78
C THR A 3 -10.79 -9.72 19.53
N LEU A 4 -11.13 -10.49 18.48
CA LEU A 4 -12.53 -10.78 18.09
C LEU A 4 -13.09 -12.02 18.76
N PHE A 5 -12.23 -13.04 19.02
CA PHE A 5 -12.61 -14.32 19.58
C PHE A 5 -11.58 -14.76 20.63
N PRO A 6 -11.44 -14.03 21.76
CA PRO A 6 -10.41 -14.32 22.77
C PRO A 6 -10.67 -15.65 23.50
N GLU A 7 -11.93 -16.10 23.56
CA GLU A 7 -12.35 -17.33 24.25
C GLU A 7 -12.16 -18.63 23.46
N ALA A 8 -11.76 -18.54 22.18
CA ALA A 8 -11.61 -19.70 21.29
C ALA A 8 -10.30 -19.62 20.47
N PRO A 9 -9.12 -19.60 21.13
CA PRO A 9 -7.83 -19.45 20.44
C PRO A 9 -7.53 -20.60 19.47
N GLU A 10 -8.01 -21.80 19.73
CA GLU A 10 -7.83 -22.98 18.89
C GLU A 10 -8.54 -22.88 17.53
N LEU A 11 -9.52 -21.98 17.41
CA LEU A 11 -10.25 -21.75 16.16
C LEU A 11 -9.62 -20.65 15.30
N HIS A 12 -8.67 -19.88 15.81
CA HIS A 12 -8.12 -18.70 15.11
C HIS A 12 -7.54 -19.06 13.74
N ASP A 13 -6.76 -20.14 13.65
CA ASP A 13 -6.15 -20.56 12.38
C ASP A 13 -7.19 -21.07 11.38
N SER A 14 -8.19 -21.81 11.85
CA SER A 14 -9.26 -22.32 11.00
C SER A 14 -10.16 -21.19 10.49
N ILE A 15 -10.45 -20.19 11.33
CA ILE A 15 -11.22 -19.00 10.95
C ILE A 15 -10.45 -18.14 9.96
N LEU A 16 -9.14 -17.92 10.20
CA LEU A 16 -8.28 -17.18 9.28
C LEU A 16 -8.19 -17.86 7.91
N LYS A 17 -8.07 -19.19 7.91
CA LYS A 17 -8.06 -19.98 6.67
C LYS A 17 -9.39 -19.87 5.95
N ALA A 18 -10.51 -20.12 6.62
CA ALA A 18 -11.84 -20.05 6.03
C ALA A 18 -12.15 -18.65 5.49
N TYR A 19 -11.79 -17.59 6.23
CA TYR A 19 -11.90 -16.21 5.76
C TYR A 19 -11.06 -15.99 4.50
N GLY A 20 -9.81 -16.44 4.50
CA GLY A 20 -8.93 -16.35 3.35
C GLY A 20 -9.48 -17.07 2.12
N ASP A 21 -9.97 -18.31 2.29
CA ASP A 21 -10.55 -19.11 1.21
C ASP A 21 -11.84 -18.46 0.67
N HIS A 22 -12.71 -17.96 1.56
CA HIS A 22 -13.92 -17.23 1.19
C HIS A 22 -13.61 -15.92 0.46
N TYR A 23 -12.65 -15.15 0.95
CA TYR A 23 -12.20 -13.92 0.31
C TYR A 23 -11.65 -14.20 -1.08
N ILE A 24 -10.86 -15.26 -1.25
CA ILE A 24 -10.31 -15.67 -2.55
C ILE A 24 -11.44 -16.06 -3.52
N ALA A 25 -12.42 -16.84 -3.06
CA ALA A 25 -13.52 -17.31 -3.89
C ALA A 25 -14.45 -16.18 -4.36
N ASN A 26 -14.61 -15.12 -3.54
CA ASN A 26 -15.55 -14.04 -3.79
C ASN A 26 -14.89 -12.72 -4.21
N SER A 27 -13.54 -12.66 -4.25
CA SER A 27 -12.81 -11.47 -4.68
C SER A 27 -12.92 -11.28 -6.20
N THR A 28 -13.92 -10.53 -6.62
CA THR A 28 -14.08 -10.11 -8.03
C THR A 28 -13.15 -8.96 -8.41
N SER A 29 -12.51 -8.30 -7.43
CA SER A 29 -11.75 -7.06 -7.60
C SER A 29 -10.23 -7.25 -7.57
N ASP A 30 -9.70 -8.34 -8.09
CA ASP A 30 -8.25 -8.46 -8.34
C ASP A 30 -7.82 -7.70 -9.62
N ALA A 31 -8.54 -6.66 -9.99
CA ALA A 31 -8.18 -5.76 -11.09
C ALA A 31 -7.68 -4.43 -10.54
N TRP A 32 -6.84 -3.75 -11.30
CA TRP A 32 -6.48 -2.36 -11.03
C TRP A 32 -7.71 -1.45 -11.13
N PHE A 33 -7.73 -0.39 -10.33
CA PHE A 33 -8.58 0.75 -10.66
C PHE A 33 -8.15 1.30 -12.03
N GLU A 34 -9.13 1.78 -12.79
CA GLU A 34 -8.89 2.35 -14.11
C GLU A 34 -7.82 3.45 -14.06
N GLY A 35 -6.82 3.37 -14.94
CA GLY A 35 -5.70 4.31 -15.02
C GLY A 35 -4.51 4.00 -14.08
N ILE A 36 -4.60 3.04 -13.15
CA ILE A 36 -3.48 2.69 -12.28
C ILE A 36 -2.32 2.06 -13.06
N SER A 37 -2.61 1.23 -14.05
CA SER A 37 -1.55 0.63 -14.87
C SER A 37 -0.69 1.68 -15.55
N GLU A 38 -1.31 2.65 -16.18
CA GLU A 38 -0.65 3.77 -16.84
C GLU A 38 0.16 4.61 -15.85
N LEU A 39 -0.42 4.91 -14.68
CA LEU A 39 0.27 5.64 -13.62
C LEU A 39 1.54 4.92 -13.18
N LEU A 40 1.48 3.61 -12.91
CA LEU A 40 2.64 2.85 -12.45
C LEU A 40 3.74 2.78 -13.52
N HIS A 41 3.38 2.62 -14.80
CA HIS A 41 4.34 2.65 -15.90
C HIS A 41 4.99 4.03 -16.05
N ASP A 42 4.22 5.11 -15.93
CA ASP A 42 4.74 6.48 -15.98
C ASP A 42 5.73 6.75 -14.85
N LEU A 43 5.43 6.33 -13.62
CA LEU A 43 6.34 6.47 -12.47
C LEU A 43 7.62 5.65 -12.66
N LYS A 44 7.51 4.43 -13.18
CA LYS A 44 8.69 3.60 -13.52
C LYS A 44 9.55 4.24 -14.61
N ALA A 45 8.94 4.80 -15.66
CA ALA A 45 9.64 5.47 -16.75
C ALA A 45 10.41 6.71 -16.26
N GLN A 46 9.96 7.34 -15.17
CA GLN A 46 10.66 8.45 -14.49
C GLN A 46 11.80 7.98 -13.57
N GLY A 47 12.08 6.67 -13.50
CA GLY A 47 13.14 6.10 -12.66
C GLY A 47 12.76 5.92 -11.20
N LEU A 48 11.49 6.10 -10.82
CA LEU A 48 11.05 5.90 -9.45
C LEU A 48 11.04 4.43 -9.07
N LYS A 49 11.43 4.13 -7.82
CA LYS A 49 11.29 2.79 -7.24
C LYS A 49 9.88 2.61 -6.74
N LEU A 50 9.25 1.51 -7.14
CA LEU A 50 7.90 1.16 -6.73
C LEU A 50 7.93 -0.02 -5.78
N ALA A 51 7.16 0.08 -4.69
CA ALA A 51 7.06 -0.99 -3.71
C ALA A 51 5.60 -1.27 -3.33
N VAL A 52 5.33 -2.52 -2.91
CA VAL A 52 4.03 -2.91 -2.36
C VAL A 52 4.18 -3.23 -0.87
N ALA A 53 3.39 -2.54 -0.05
CA ALA A 53 3.15 -2.86 1.35
C ALA A 53 1.67 -3.27 1.51
N THR A 54 1.37 -4.53 1.82
CA THR A 54 -0.02 -5.01 1.81
C THR A 54 -0.40 -5.83 3.03
N GLY A 55 -1.69 -5.73 3.43
CA GLY A 55 -2.31 -6.60 4.41
C GLY A 55 -2.62 -8.02 3.89
N LYS A 56 -2.48 -8.27 2.58
CA LYS A 56 -2.60 -9.62 2.01
C LYS A 56 -1.41 -10.49 2.47
N ASN A 57 -1.63 -11.79 2.61
CA ASN A 57 -0.51 -12.73 2.75
C ASN A 57 0.24 -12.89 1.41
N ARG A 58 1.44 -13.48 1.44
CA ARG A 58 2.30 -13.66 0.26
C ARG A 58 1.56 -14.33 -0.89
N ARG A 59 0.86 -15.44 -0.65
CA ARG A 59 0.09 -16.16 -1.67
C ARG A 59 -0.97 -15.29 -2.33
N GLY A 60 -1.65 -14.45 -1.54
CA GLY A 60 -2.68 -13.53 -2.04
C GLY A 60 -2.07 -12.41 -2.90
N LEU A 61 -0.93 -11.88 -2.48
CA LEU A 61 -0.20 -10.86 -3.24
C LEU A 61 0.32 -11.43 -4.57
N ASP A 62 0.98 -12.59 -4.55
CA ASP A 62 1.56 -13.21 -5.74
C ASP A 62 0.48 -13.50 -6.79
N ARG A 63 -0.72 -13.94 -6.35
CA ARG A 63 -1.87 -14.14 -7.24
C ARG A 63 -2.29 -12.84 -7.92
N VAL A 64 -2.37 -11.73 -7.19
CA VAL A 64 -2.76 -10.43 -7.77
C VAL A 64 -1.69 -9.95 -8.74
N ILE A 65 -0.41 -10.00 -8.37
CA ILE A 65 0.72 -9.62 -9.22
C ILE A 65 0.75 -10.43 -10.52
N ALA A 66 0.53 -11.75 -10.43
CA ALA A 66 0.47 -12.62 -11.59
C ALA A 66 -0.71 -12.29 -12.50
N LYS A 67 -1.91 -12.10 -11.92
CA LYS A 67 -3.14 -11.76 -12.65
C LYS A 67 -3.03 -10.41 -13.37
N THR A 68 -2.39 -9.45 -12.75
CA THR A 68 -2.18 -8.10 -13.31
C THR A 68 -0.91 -8.00 -14.16
N GLN A 69 -0.12 -9.07 -14.26
CA GLN A 69 1.17 -9.13 -14.97
C GLN A 69 2.16 -8.03 -14.55
N SER A 70 2.10 -7.61 -13.27
CA SER A 70 2.79 -6.43 -12.76
C SER A 70 4.11 -6.72 -12.02
N THR A 71 4.62 -7.93 -12.07
CA THR A 71 5.87 -8.33 -11.40
C THR A 71 7.03 -7.38 -11.71
N HIS A 72 7.14 -6.94 -12.97
CA HIS A 72 8.22 -6.09 -13.47
C HIS A 72 8.14 -4.64 -12.99
N LEU A 73 7.02 -4.22 -12.43
CA LEU A 73 6.81 -2.84 -11.96
C LEU A 73 7.37 -2.62 -10.54
N PHE A 74 7.39 -3.65 -9.70
CA PHE A 74 7.73 -3.49 -8.29
C PHE A 74 9.15 -3.95 -7.98
N ASP A 75 9.94 -3.05 -7.39
CA ASP A 75 11.32 -3.34 -6.95
C ASP A 75 11.32 -4.15 -5.65
N VAL A 76 10.35 -3.93 -4.77
CA VAL A 76 10.19 -4.62 -3.48
C VAL A 76 8.73 -4.83 -3.16
N THR A 77 8.41 -5.97 -2.56
CA THR A 77 7.08 -6.23 -2.01
C THR A 77 7.17 -6.79 -0.59
N ARG A 78 6.21 -6.42 0.27
CA ARG A 78 6.04 -6.97 1.62
C ARG A 78 4.59 -7.35 1.86
N ALA A 79 4.37 -8.60 2.25
CA ALA A 79 3.08 -9.15 2.62
C ALA A 79 2.93 -9.23 4.15
N ALA A 80 1.71 -9.28 4.66
CA ALA A 80 1.43 -9.22 6.09
C ALA A 80 2.01 -10.37 6.91
N ASN A 81 2.26 -11.53 6.30
CA ASN A 81 2.83 -12.69 6.97
C ASN A 81 4.38 -12.77 6.88
N GLU A 82 5.03 -11.77 6.33
CA GLU A 82 6.50 -11.69 6.20
C GLU A 82 7.12 -10.71 7.18
N THR A 83 6.31 -9.86 7.78
CA THR A 83 6.71 -8.76 8.64
C THR A 83 5.61 -8.49 9.66
N ARG A 84 5.74 -7.42 10.45
CA ARG A 84 4.65 -6.99 11.34
C ARG A 84 3.53 -6.33 10.54
N SER A 85 2.29 -6.70 10.88
CA SER A 85 1.10 -6.16 10.20
C SER A 85 0.91 -4.68 10.50
N LYS A 86 0.35 -3.96 9.52
CA LYS A 86 -0.07 -2.56 9.66
C LYS A 86 -0.94 -2.37 10.93
N PRO A 87 -0.77 -1.33 11.69
CA PRO A 87 0.00 -0.09 11.41
C PRO A 87 1.44 -0.09 11.98
N ASP A 88 2.06 -1.26 12.23
CA ASP A 88 3.47 -1.31 12.63
C ASP A 88 4.35 -0.82 11.45
N PRO A 89 5.31 0.11 11.67
CA PRO A 89 6.11 0.70 10.59
C PRO A 89 7.17 -0.24 10.01
N LEU A 90 7.40 -1.42 10.59
CA LEU A 90 8.47 -2.34 10.19
C LEU A 90 8.42 -2.68 8.69
N MET A 91 7.22 -2.90 8.15
CA MET A 91 7.03 -3.20 6.73
C MET A 91 7.64 -2.11 5.81
N LEU A 92 7.45 -0.83 6.14
CA LEU A 92 8.03 0.29 5.40
C LEU A 92 9.54 0.42 5.65
N GLN A 93 10.00 0.19 6.88
CA GLN A 93 11.44 0.21 7.21
C GLN A 93 12.22 -0.83 6.40
N GLU A 94 11.68 -2.04 6.28
CA GLU A 94 12.28 -3.10 5.45
C GLU A 94 12.32 -2.72 3.97
N ILE A 95 11.25 -2.10 3.44
CA ILE A 95 11.20 -1.60 2.06
C ILE A 95 12.26 -0.53 1.83
N LEU A 96 12.36 0.45 2.72
CA LEU A 96 13.37 1.52 2.64
C LEU A 96 14.79 0.96 2.69
N THR A 97 15.05 -0.01 3.59
CA THR A 97 16.36 -0.67 3.72
C THR A 97 16.76 -1.36 2.42
N VAL A 98 15.86 -2.13 1.82
CA VAL A 98 16.13 -2.87 0.56
C VAL A 98 16.31 -1.93 -0.62
N THR A 99 15.51 -0.87 -0.68
CA THR A 99 15.58 0.10 -1.78
C THR A 99 16.72 1.11 -1.64
N GLY A 100 17.28 1.28 -0.44
CA GLY A 100 18.28 2.30 -0.14
C GLY A 100 17.74 3.74 -0.25
N VAL A 101 16.43 3.92 -0.06
CA VAL A 101 15.75 5.22 -0.14
C VAL A 101 15.55 5.76 1.27
N ASN A 102 15.84 7.05 1.48
CA ASN A 102 15.55 7.72 2.74
C ASN A 102 14.04 7.94 2.92
N VAL A 103 13.58 8.02 4.16
CA VAL A 103 12.15 8.14 4.48
C VAL A 103 11.53 9.41 3.89
N GLU A 104 12.27 10.51 3.84
CA GLU A 104 11.83 11.80 3.28
C GLU A 104 11.68 11.75 1.75
N GLN A 105 12.36 10.83 1.10
CA GLN A 105 12.34 10.63 -0.36
C GLN A 105 11.30 9.60 -0.79
N ALA A 106 10.58 9.02 0.16
CA ALA A 106 9.51 8.04 -0.08
C ALA A 106 8.14 8.63 0.24
N VAL A 107 7.12 8.15 -0.43
CA VAL A 107 5.73 8.50 -0.13
C VAL A 107 4.88 7.24 -0.04
N MET A 108 4.10 7.13 1.02
CA MET A 108 3.08 6.08 1.16
C MET A 108 1.78 6.53 0.51
N ILE A 109 1.23 5.69 -0.35
CA ILE A 109 -0.11 5.88 -0.94
C ILE A 109 -1.01 4.79 -0.37
N GLY A 110 -2.10 5.18 0.26
CA GLY A 110 -3.00 4.22 0.89
C GLY A 110 -4.43 4.68 0.99
N ASP A 111 -5.33 3.71 1.07
CA ASP A 111 -6.78 3.90 1.15
C ASP A 111 -7.36 3.59 2.54
N SER A 112 -6.50 3.23 3.49
CA SER A 112 -6.92 2.90 4.85
C SER A 112 -6.16 3.71 5.90
N SER A 113 -6.79 3.84 7.08
CA SER A 113 -6.15 4.43 8.26
C SER A 113 -4.85 3.69 8.65
N TYR A 114 -4.82 2.38 8.44
CA TYR A 114 -3.64 1.56 8.76
C TYR A 114 -2.43 1.91 7.88
N ASP A 115 -2.65 2.23 6.61
CA ASP A 115 -1.60 2.67 5.69
C ASP A 115 -1.01 4.00 6.11
N LEU A 116 -1.90 4.97 6.34
CA LEU A 116 -1.49 6.33 6.68
C LEU A 116 -0.89 6.42 8.09
N GLU A 117 -1.41 5.64 9.05
CA GLU A 117 -0.84 5.55 10.39
C GLU A 117 0.55 4.92 10.37
N MET A 118 0.76 3.84 9.60
CA MET A 118 2.05 3.20 9.43
C MET A 118 3.10 4.19 8.91
N ALA A 119 2.75 4.97 7.89
CA ALA A 119 3.62 6.01 7.34
C ALA A 119 3.83 7.16 8.33
N GLN A 120 2.78 7.59 9.05
CA GLN A 120 2.87 8.65 10.06
C GLN A 120 3.84 8.29 11.19
N ARG A 121 3.77 7.05 11.71
CA ARG A 121 4.67 6.56 12.76
C ARG A 121 6.14 6.58 12.35
N LEU A 122 6.42 6.50 11.05
CA LEU A 122 7.77 6.55 10.50
C LEU A 122 8.20 7.96 10.09
N GLY A 123 7.31 8.95 10.14
CA GLY A 123 7.55 10.29 9.60
C GLY A 123 7.55 10.36 8.07
N MET A 124 7.09 9.30 7.39
CA MET A 124 7.04 9.23 5.93
C MET A 124 5.95 10.13 5.37
N PRO A 125 6.21 10.91 4.31
CA PRO A 125 5.18 11.55 3.50
C PRO A 125 4.10 10.55 3.07
N ARG A 126 2.82 10.98 3.06
CA ARG A 126 1.71 10.09 2.78
C ARG A 126 0.60 10.78 2.00
N ILE A 127 -0.04 10.01 1.14
CA ILE A 127 -1.17 10.43 0.30
C ILE A 127 -2.32 9.47 0.58
N GLY A 128 -3.51 10.02 0.84
CA GLY A 128 -4.73 9.24 0.91
C GLY A 128 -5.37 9.06 -0.48
N VAL A 129 -6.07 7.94 -0.68
CA VAL A 129 -6.95 7.76 -1.83
C VAL A 129 -8.37 7.50 -1.35
N GLY A 130 -9.29 8.40 -1.70
CA GLY A 130 -10.67 8.42 -1.18
C GLY A 130 -11.64 7.51 -1.92
N TYR A 131 -11.15 6.74 -2.90
CA TYR A 131 -11.92 5.76 -3.67
C TYR A 131 -11.70 4.31 -3.20
N GLY A 132 -11.08 4.13 -2.04
CA GLY A 132 -10.79 2.82 -1.44
C GLY A 132 -11.66 2.51 -0.22
N VAL A 133 -11.04 1.90 0.80
CA VAL A 133 -11.72 1.29 1.95
C VAL A 133 -12.28 2.30 2.95
N HIS A 134 -11.51 3.35 3.30
CA HIS A 134 -11.91 4.30 4.32
C HIS A 134 -12.36 5.65 3.74
N SER A 135 -13.29 6.30 4.44
CA SER A 135 -13.78 7.62 4.05
C SER A 135 -12.70 8.70 4.18
N VAL A 136 -12.88 9.79 3.43
CA VAL A 136 -12.00 10.97 3.45
C VAL A 136 -11.82 11.50 4.88
N ASP A 137 -12.90 11.57 5.68
CA ASP A 137 -12.87 12.06 7.06
C ASP A 137 -11.98 11.22 7.98
N VAL A 138 -11.91 9.91 7.74
CA VAL A 138 -11.02 9.00 8.47
C VAL A 138 -9.57 9.22 8.05
N LEU A 139 -9.31 9.30 6.75
CA LEU A 139 -7.96 9.48 6.20
C LEU A 139 -7.37 10.85 6.58
N GLN A 140 -8.19 11.90 6.64
CA GLN A 140 -7.76 13.26 6.97
C GLN A 140 -7.12 13.38 8.36
N LYS A 141 -7.50 12.51 9.32
CA LYS A 141 -6.94 12.48 10.68
C LYS A 141 -5.44 12.18 10.71
N PHE A 142 -4.90 11.56 9.68
CA PHE A 142 -3.49 11.22 9.56
C PHE A 142 -2.67 12.27 8.80
N GLN A 143 -3.25 13.44 8.54
CA GLN A 143 -2.58 14.61 7.93
C GLN A 143 -1.84 14.23 6.62
N PRO A 144 -2.51 13.62 5.63
CA PRO A 144 -1.88 13.33 4.36
C PRO A 144 -1.56 14.62 3.59
N LEU A 145 -0.57 14.57 2.70
CA LEU A 145 -0.23 15.68 1.80
C LEU A 145 -1.43 16.07 0.94
N THR A 146 -2.19 15.07 0.52
CA THR A 146 -3.47 15.22 -0.20
C THR A 146 -4.30 13.96 -0.06
N ILE A 147 -5.59 14.05 -0.40
CA ILE A 147 -6.47 12.88 -0.59
C ILE A 147 -7.03 12.97 -2.00
N ALA A 148 -6.53 12.09 -2.87
CA ALA A 148 -7.00 12.01 -4.25
C ALA A 148 -8.38 11.34 -4.32
N LYS A 149 -9.32 11.93 -5.05
CA LYS A 149 -10.69 11.41 -5.21
C LYS A 149 -10.80 10.36 -6.31
N ASN A 150 -9.83 10.31 -7.20
CA ASN A 150 -9.73 9.36 -8.31
C ASN A 150 -8.26 9.20 -8.73
N VAL A 151 -8.02 8.28 -9.66
CA VAL A 151 -6.66 7.98 -10.15
C VAL A 151 -6.06 9.15 -10.92
N GLN A 152 -6.85 9.95 -11.63
CA GLN A 152 -6.38 11.10 -12.39
C GLN A 152 -5.85 12.20 -11.46
N GLU A 153 -6.53 12.46 -10.35
CA GLU A 153 -6.05 13.41 -9.32
C GLU A 153 -4.76 12.91 -8.68
N LEU A 154 -4.66 11.61 -8.35
CA LEU A 154 -3.45 11.00 -7.83
C LEU A 154 -2.28 11.16 -8.81
N HIS A 155 -2.51 10.84 -10.08
CA HIS A 155 -1.50 10.95 -11.13
C HIS A 155 -1.00 12.38 -11.30
N SER A 156 -1.93 13.34 -11.36
CA SER A 156 -1.61 14.77 -11.49
C SER A 156 -0.77 15.28 -10.31
N PHE A 157 -1.15 14.87 -9.09
CA PHE A 157 -0.40 15.24 -7.88
C PHE A 157 1.01 14.66 -7.89
N LEU A 158 1.16 13.37 -8.20
CA LEU A 158 2.47 12.70 -8.20
C LEU A 158 3.42 13.27 -9.25
N ARG A 159 2.93 13.63 -10.44
CA ARG A 159 3.75 14.31 -11.46
C ARG A 159 4.30 15.63 -10.95
N GLY A 160 3.51 16.44 -10.29
CA GLY A 160 3.96 17.71 -9.69
C GLY A 160 4.94 17.48 -8.53
N TYR A 161 4.66 16.50 -7.69
CA TYR A 161 5.47 16.16 -6.52
C TYR A 161 6.86 15.63 -6.90
N ALA A 162 6.95 14.77 -7.90
CA ALA A 162 8.21 14.23 -8.39
C ALA A 162 9.13 15.33 -8.98
N GLN A 163 8.57 16.32 -9.66
CA GLN A 163 9.33 17.44 -10.21
C GLN A 163 9.93 18.34 -9.12
N LEU A 164 9.24 18.53 -8.01
CA LEU A 164 9.73 19.31 -6.87
C LEU A 164 10.87 18.60 -6.13
N SER A 165 10.85 17.27 -6.04
CA SER A 165 11.87 16.48 -5.36
C SER A 165 13.19 16.36 -6.14
N THR A 166 13.21 16.69 -7.42
CA THR A 166 14.43 16.68 -8.27
C THR A 166 15.18 18.02 -8.30
N VAL A 167 14.61 19.08 -7.74
CA VAL A 167 15.21 20.44 -7.77
C VAL A 167 16.15 20.70 -6.59
N ASP A 168 16.09 19.93 -5.52
CA ASP A 168 16.90 20.12 -4.30
C ASP A 168 18.23 19.33 -4.29
N VAL A 169 18.72 18.87 -5.46
CA VAL A 169 20.04 18.22 -5.60
C VAL A 169 20.89 19.02 -6.59
N ALA A 170 21.22 20.25 -6.21
CA ALA A 170 22.23 21.05 -6.90
C ALA A 170 23.19 21.67 -5.88
#